data_a9f88188f09dbc690ea20066d38e4ce6
#
_entry.id   a9f88188f09dbc690ea20066d38e4ce6
#
_cell.length_a   1.000
_cell.length_b   1.000
_cell.length_c   1.000
_cell.angle_alpha   90.00
_cell.angle_beta   90.00
_cell.angle_gamma   90.00
#
_symmetry.space_group_name_H-M   'P 1'
#
loop_
_entity.id
_entity.type
_entity.pdbx_description
1 polymer ?
#
loop_
_entity_poly.entity_id
_entity_poly.type
_entity_poly.pdbx_seq_one_letter_code
_entity_poly.pdbx_strand_id
1 'polypeptide(L)'
;MMSESPAQMNYNESDSEVTEQVTVQTNTSPETQIQDNSTAGTPQTETDTAALAEMTQQIESLKAQLEERNTQYMRIGADFENYRKRTSKEKEELDLLVKRNTIMELLPVVDNFERARAHLKPQSDGELTIHKSYQGVYKQLVDCLKRLGVSPMRPEGQEFDPNLHEAVMREPTDEHPEGTVLEELVRGYYLGDRVLRHAMVKVAAPKEDMPPMEENQSNSPM
;
A
#
# COMPACT_ATOMS: atom_id res chain seq x y z
N MET A 1 22.45 -41.37 -3.74
CA MET A 1 22.04 -41.42 -5.17
C MET A 1 21.21 -40.19 -5.46
N MET A 2 21.71 -39.33 -6.39
CA MET A 2 21.05 -38.29 -7.20
C MET A 2 20.23 -37.23 -6.43
N SER A 3 20.70 -36.11 -6.09
CA SER A 3 21.11 -34.82 -6.66
C SER A 3 20.36 -34.37 -7.90
N GLU A 4 19.41 -33.47 -7.70
CA GLU A 4 18.93 -32.55 -8.75
C GLU A 4 18.80 -31.15 -8.17
N SER A 5 19.68 -30.27 -8.63
CA SER A 5 19.61 -28.82 -8.49
C SER A 5 18.62 -28.23 -9.48
N PRO A 6 17.82 -27.22 -9.13
CA PRO A 6 17.12 -26.41 -10.11
C PRO A 6 18.01 -25.30 -10.66
N ALA A 7 17.94 -25.16 -11.97
CA ALA A 7 18.64 -24.22 -12.81
C ALA A 7 18.46 -22.75 -12.42
N GLN A 8 19.58 -22.07 -12.28
CA GLN A 8 19.66 -20.60 -12.26
C GLN A 8 19.41 -20.07 -13.67
N MET A 9 18.31 -19.35 -13.87
CA MET A 9 18.12 -18.51 -15.06
C MET A 9 18.89 -17.20 -14.85
N ASN A 10 19.96 -17.09 -15.59
CA ASN A 10 20.84 -15.92 -15.67
C ASN A 10 20.20 -14.94 -16.67
N TYR A 11 19.65 -13.81 -16.20
CA TYR A 11 19.26 -12.68 -17.06
C TYR A 11 20.51 -11.87 -17.35
N ASN A 12 20.99 -12.01 -18.59
CA ASN A 12 22.08 -11.21 -19.11
C ASN A 12 21.51 -9.83 -19.51
N GLU A 13 21.82 -8.82 -18.74
CA GLU A 13 21.66 -7.41 -19.07
C GLU A 13 22.73 -7.05 -20.12
N SER A 14 22.33 -6.96 -21.37
CA SER A 14 23.15 -6.34 -22.41
C SER A 14 22.51 -5.02 -22.80
N ASP A 15 22.93 -4.00 -22.11
CA ASP A 15 22.79 -2.59 -22.47
C ASP A 15 23.69 -2.33 -23.69
N SER A 16 23.09 -2.15 -24.86
CA SER A 16 23.79 -1.68 -26.04
C SER A 16 23.13 -0.40 -26.53
N GLU A 17 23.71 0.72 -26.06
CA GLU A 17 23.55 2.04 -26.69
C GLU A 17 24.02 1.97 -28.15
N VAL A 18 23.07 2.01 -29.07
CA VAL A 18 23.35 2.27 -30.49
C VAL A 18 23.08 3.75 -30.72
N THR A 19 24.12 4.56 -30.55
CA THR A 19 24.21 5.92 -31.10
C THR A 19 24.55 5.83 -32.56
N GLU A 20 23.54 5.87 -33.42
CA GLU A 20 23.69 5.97 -34.86
C GLU A 20 23.97 7.43 -35.25
N GLN A 21 25.26 7.75 -35.46
CA GLN A 21 25.69 9.02 -36.05
C GLN A 21 25.41 8.96 -37.56
N VAL A 22 24.40 9.69 -38.00
CA VAL A 22 24.16 9.94 -39.42
C VAL A 22 25.15 11.00 -39.89
N THR A 23 26.25 10.55 -40.50
CA THR A 23 27.19 11.41 -41.24
C THR A 23 26.58 11.79 -42.59
N VAL A 24 26.18 13.06 -42.74
CA VAL A 24 25.77 13.64 -44.02
C VAL A 24 27.03 13.84 -44.85
N GLN A 25 27.26 12.98 -45.83
CA GLN A 25 28.26 13.21 -46.86
C GLN A 25 27.67 14.11 -47.95
N THR A 26 28.13 15.33 -47.99
CA THR A 26 27.93 16.26 -49.12
C THR A 26 28.78 15.82 -50.29
N ASN A 27 28.15 15.20 -51.28
CA ASN A 27 28.80 14.95 -52.57
C ASN A 27 28.66 16.19 -53.48
N THR A 28 29.78 16.79 -53.72
CA THR A 28 30.00 17.86 -54.70
C THR A 28 29.82 17.33 -56.11
N SER A 29 28.94 17.95 -56.90
CA SER A 29 28.75 17.70 -58.35
C SER A 29 29.97 18.01 -59.16
N PRO A 30 30.28 17.22 -60.19
CA PRO A 30 31.08 17.71 -61.30
C PRO A 30 30.15 18.33 -62.37
N GLU A 31 30.54 19.51 -62.82
CA GLU A 31 29.97 20.14 -63.99
C GLU A 31 30.11 19.26 -65.20
N THR A 32 28.97 18.96 -65.86
CA THR A 32 28.98 18.41 -67.21
C THR A 32 28.26 19.35 -68.17
N GLN A 33 28.95 19.70 -69.19
CA GLN A 33 28.58 20.60 -70.26
C GLN A 33 27.31 20.20 -70.96
N ILE A 34 26.43 21.17 -71.15
CA ILE A 34 25.21 21.05 -71.93
C ILE A 34 25.59 20.96 -73.41
N GLN A 35 25.35 19.84 -74.05
CA GLN A 35 25.23 19.78 -75.51
C GLN A 35 23.73 19.73 -75.84
N ASP A 36 23.37 20.82 -76.49
CA ASP A 36 22.08 21.01 -77.15
C ASP A 36 21.82 19.94 -78.20
N ASN A 37 20.81 19.12 -78.01
CA ASN A 37 20.32 18.26 -79.10
C ASN A 37 18.81 18.25 -79.08
N SER A 38 18.21 19.18 -79.78
CA SER A 38 16.78 19.24 -80.08
C SER A 38 16.39 18.09 -81.01
N THR A 39 15.63 17.13 -80.52
CA THR A 39 14.79 16.30 -81.39
C THR A 39 13.58 15.72 -80.61
N ALA A 40 12.41 16.09 -81.12
CA ALA A 40 11.13 15.39 -81.12
C ALA A 40 10.55 14.89 -79.78
N GLY A 41 9.45 15.52 -79.40
CA GLY A 41 8.52 15.09 -78.35
C GLY A 41 8.13 13.62 -78.39
N THR A 42 8.20 13.01 -77.23
CA THR A 42 7.67 11.71 -76.96
C THR A 42 6.74 11.78 -75.75
N PRO A 43 5.57 11.12 -75.74
CA PRO A 43 4.59 11.23 -74.64
C PRO A 43 4.99 10.47 -73.37
N GLN A 44 6.28 10.31 -73.08
CA GLN A 44 6.81 9.66 -71.87
C GLN A 44 6.85 10.58 -70.64
N THR A 45 6.83 11.90 -70.83
CA THR A 45 6.91 12.86 -69.70
C THR A 45 5.60 13.00 -68.92
N GLU A 46 4.44 12.75 -69.56
CA GLU A 46 3.13 12.84 -68.86
C GLU A 46 2.87 11.61 -67.99
N THR A 47 3.30 10.42 -68.40
CA THR A 47 3.19 9.17 -67.65
C THR A 47 4.12 9.18 -66.44
N ASP A 48 5.32 9.74 -66.57
CA ASP A 48 6.29 9.86 -65.43
C ASP A 48 5.82 10.87 -64.41
N THR A 49 5.19 11.97 -64.81
CA THR A 49 4.62 12.96 -63.87
C THR A 49 3.40 12.45 -63.13
N ALA A 50 2.55 11.63 -63.79
CA ALA A 50 1.39 10.98 -63.14
C ALA A 50 1.85 9.91 -62.13
N ALA A 51 2.87 9.12 -62.46
CA ALA A 51 3.44 8.13 -61.53
C ALA A 51 4.09 8.79 -60.30
N LEU A 52 4.81 9.92 -60.50
CA LEU A 52 5.36 10.71 -59.41
C LEU A 52 4.27 11.29 -58.51
N ALA A 53 3.16 11.77 -59.06
CA ALA A 53 2.03 12.27 -58.28
C ALA A 53 1.36 11.16 -57.45
N GLU A 54 1.16 9.96 -58.04
CA GLU A 54 0.64 8.82 -57.30
C GLU A 54 1.57 8.37 -56.17
N MET A 55 2.89 8.31 -56.41
CA MET A 55 3.87 7.99 -55.37
C MET A 55 3.86 9.02 -54.22
N THR A 56 3.73 10.30 -54.57
CA THR A 56 3.66 11.38 -53.58
C THR A 56 2.41 11.22 -52.71
N GLN A 57 1.26 10.94 -53.30
CA GLN A 57 0.03 10.68 -52.55
C GLN A 57 0.16 9.44 -51.65
N GLN A 58 0.78 8.35 -52.13
CA GLN A 58 1.04 7.17 -51.31
C GLN A 58 1.96 7.49 -50.14
N ILE A 59 3.02 8.26 -50.33
CA ILE A 59 3.94 8.69 -49.25
C ILE A 59 3.18 9.53 -48.21
N GLU A 60 2.34 10.47 -48.62
CA GLU A 60 1.54 11.29 -47.70
C GLU A 60 0.55 10.43 -46.91
N SER A 61 -0.15 9.49 -47.60
CA SER A 61 -1.05 8.54 -46.95
C SER A 61 -0.34 7.67 -45.91
N LEU A 62 0.83 7.13 -46.26
CA LEU A 62 1.63 6.30 -45.35
C LEU A 62 2.18 7.10 -44.16
N LYS A 63 2.59 8.35 -44.39
CA LYS A 63 3.01 9.26 -43.29
C LYS A 63 1.86 9.51 -42.33
N ALA A 64 0.65 9.82 -42.86
CA ALA A 64 -0.52 10.03 -42.02
C ALA A 64 -0.89 8.76 -41.18
N GLN A 65 -0.82 7.60 -41.79
CA GLN A 65 -1.03 6.33 -41.10
C GLN A 65 0.03 6.08 -40.01
N LEU A 66 1.28 6.41 -40.29
CA LEU A 66 2.39 6.30 -39.33
C LEU A 66 2.19 7.23 -38.13
N GLU A 67 1.79 8.48 -38.38
CA GLU A 67 1.47 9.43 -37.32
C GLU A 67 0.30 8.98 -36.45
N GLU A 68 -0.76 8.49 -37.08
CA GLU A 68 -1.91 7.94 -36.36
C GLU A 68 -1.49 6.75 -35.49
N ARG A 69 -0.74 5.79 -36.06
CA ARG A 69 -0.21 4.65 -35.30
C ARG A 69 0.68 5.06 -34.17
N ASN A 70 1.57 6.01 -34.39
CA ASN A 70 2.47 6.52 -33.36
C ASN A 70 1.67 7.15 -32.19
N THR A 71 0.64 7.94 -32.52
CA THR A 71 -0.26 8.52 -31.51
C THR A 71 -1.00 7.43 -30.73
N GLN A 72 -1.48 6.38 -31.41
CA GLN A 72 -2.11 5.22 -30.75
C GLN A 72 -1.13 4.51 -29.81
N TYR A 73 0.13 4.28 -30.24
CA TYR A 73 1.16 3.66 -29.39
C TYR A 73 1.48 4.50 -28.17
N MET A 74 1.63 5.82 -28.31
CA MET A 74 1.87 6.71 -27.17
C MET A 74 0.70 6.66 -26.18
N ARG A 75 -0.54 6.64 -26.67
CA ARG A 75 -1.72 6.53 -25.82
C ARG A 75 -1.75 5.21 -25.06
N ILE A 76 -1.53 4.09 -25.77
CA ILE A 76 -1.48 2.75 -25.13
C ILE A 76 -0.36 2.70 -24.09
N GLY A 77 0.81 3.27 -24.41
CA GLY A 77 1.92 3.37 -23.44
C GLY A 77 1.54 4.13 -22.18
N ALA A 78 0.89 5.29 -22.34
CA ALA A 78 0.42 6.08 -21.20
C ALA A 78 -0.67 5.35 -20.38
N ASP A 79 -1.61 4.69 -21.05
CA ASP A 79 -2.66 3.90 -20.40
C ASP A 79 -2.06 2.71 -19.65
N PHE A 80 -1.04 2.05 -20.21
CA PHE A 80 -0.34 0.95 -19.56
C PHE A 80 0.43 1.41 -18.30
N GLU A 81 1.12 2.54 -18.37
CA GLU A 81 1.82 3.13 -17.21
C GLU A 81 0.82 3.49 -16.10
N ASN A 82 -0.31 4.11 -16.45
CA ASN A 82 -1.37 4.42 -15.50
C ASN A 82 -1.96 3.15 -14.87
N TYR A 83 -2.20 2.12 -15.69
CA TYR A 83 -2.69 0.83 -15.21
C TYR A 83 -1.67 0.19 -14.23
N ARG A 84 -0.39 0.15 -14.60
CA ARG A 84 0.67 -0.40 -13.76
C ARG A 84 0.75 0.29 -12.41
N LYS A 85 0.74 1.64 -12.41
CA LYS A 85 0.77 2.44 -11.19
C LYS A 85 -0.45 2.19 -10.30
N ARG A 86 -1.65 2.13 -10.90
CA ARG A 86 -2.88 1.83 -10.18
C ARG A 86 -2.86 0.43 -9.57
N THR A 87 -2.50 -0.58 -10.35
CA THR A 87 -2.44 -1.97 -9.90
C THR A 87 -1.42 -2.18 -8.78
N SER A 88 -0.26 -1.49 -8.84
CA SER A 88 0.72 -1.53 -7.74
C SER A 88 0.11 -0.98 -6.45
N LYS A 89 -0.58 0.15 -6.53
CA LYS A 89 -1.24 0.77 -5.37
C LYS A 89 -2.37 -0.11 -4.82
N GLU A 90 -3.22 -0.67 -5.68
CA GLU A 90 -4.29 -1.59 -5.28
C GLU A 90 -3.72 -2.84 -4.58
N LYS A 91 -2.58 -3.34 -5.05
CA LYS A 91 -1.88 -4.48 -4.44
C LYS A 91 -1.34 -4.17 -3.04
N GLU A 92 -0.76 -2.98 -2.86
CA GLU A 92 -0.28 -2.51 -1.55
C GLU A 92 -1.45 -2.31 -0.57
N GLU A 93 -2.56 -1.73 -1.03
CA GLU A 93 -3.76 -1.55 -0.22
C GLU A 93 -4.40 -2.90 0.18
N LEU A 94 -4.44 -3.87 -0.75
CA LEU A 94 -4.92 -5.21 -0.49
C LEU A 94 -4.06 -5.93 0.55
N ASP A 95 -2.73 -5.82 0.45
CA ASP A 95 -1.78 -6.40 1.40
C ASP A 95 -2.00 -5.87 2.82
N LEU A 96 -2.20 -4.55 2.94
CA LEU A 96 -2.52 -3.91 4.22
C LEU A 96 -3.87 -4.37 4.77
N LEU A 97 -4.87 -4.49 3.91
CA LEU A 97 -6.21 -4.96 4.30
C LEU A 97 -6.17 -6.40 4.81
N VAL A 98 -5.48 -7.29 4.10
CA VAL A 98 -5.33 -8.70 4.50
C VAL A 98 -4.59 -8.80 5.84
N LYS A 99 -3.47 -8.08 6.00
CA LYS A 99 -2.72 -8.01 7.26
C LYS A 99 -3.61 -7.52 8.41
N ARG A 100 -4.32 -6.42 8.20
CA ARG A 100 -5.26 -5.87 9.18
C ARG A 100 -6.29 -6.90 9.62
N ASN A 101 -7.00 -7.51 8.68
CA ASN A 101 -8.07 -8.45 8.99
C ASN A 101 -7.53 -9.68 9.73
N THR A 102 -6.40 -10.24 9.27
CA THR A 102 -5.76 -11.38 9.94
C THR A 102 -5.35 -11.06 11.37
N ILE A 103 -4.76 -9.88 11.60
CA ILE A 103 -4.33 -9.49 12.95
C ILE A 103 -5.54 -9.23 13.83
N MET A 104 -6.60 -8.60 13.32
CA MET A 104 -7.85 -8.37 14.07
C MET A 104 -8.46 -9.68 14.61
N GLU A 105 -8.45 -10.75 13.83
CA GLU A 105 -8.90 -12.07 14.26
C GLU A 105 -7.99 -12.70 15.32
N LEU A 106 -6.73 -12.29 15.42
CA LEU A 106 -5.80 -12.77 16.44
C LEU A 106 -5.83 -11.96 17.75
N LEU A 107 -6.30 -10.71 17.72
CA LEU A 107 -6.34 -9.86 18.91
C LEU A 107 -7.12 -10.46 20.09
N PRO A 108 -8.26 -11.15 19.92
CA PRO A 108 -8.95 -11.80 21.03
C PRO A 108 -8.09 -12.84 21.76
N VAL A 109 -7.17 -13.49 21.05
CA VAL A 109 -6.22 -14.43 21.67
C VAL A 109 -5.23 -13.66 22.55
N VAL A 110 -4.72 -12.53 22.07
CA VAL A 110 -3.84 -11.65 22.85
C VAL A 110 -4.55 -11.14 24.10
N ASP A 111 -5.80 -10.69 23.98
CA ASP A 111 -6.60 -10.22 25.10
C ASP A 111 -6.83 -11.34 26.15
N ASN A 112 -7.06 -12.57 25.69
CA ASN A 112 -7.17 -13.72 26.59
C ASN A 112 -5.86 -14.01 27.33
N PHE A 113 -4.70 -13.87 26.65
CA PHE A 113 -3.40 -13.98 27.30
C PHE A 113 -3.19 -12.88 28.35
N GLU A 114 -3.55 -11.65 28.06
CA GLU A 114 -3.42 -10.54 29.01
C GLU A 114 -4.35 -10.72 30.22
N ARG A 115 -5.60 -11.09 29.99
CA ARG A 115 -6.55 -11.40 31.06
C ARG A 115 -6.09 -12.55 31.94
N ALA A 116 -5.61 -13.64 31.35
CA ALA A 116 -5.06 -14.76 32.10
C ALA A 116 -3.85 -14.31 32.94
N ARG A 117 -2.94 -13.51 32.38
CA ARG A 117 -1.80 -12.96 33.12
C ARG A 117 -2.21 -12.13 34.33
N ALA A 118 -3.27 -11.32 34.20
CA ALA A 118 -3.76 -10.50 35.33
C ALA A 118 -4.37 -11.33 36.47
N HIS A 119 -4.95 -12.49 36.15
CA HIS A 119 -5.61 -13.35 37.14
C HIS A 119 -4.68 -14.41 37.76
N LEU A 120 -3.61 -14.80 37.07
CA LEU A 120 -2.66 -15.80 37.54
C LEU A 120 -1.80 -15.25 38.69
N LYS A 121 -2.02 -15.79 39.91
CA LYS A 121 -1.22 -15.49 41.10
C LYS A 121 -0.55 -16.78 41.59
N PRO A 122 0.64 -17.15 41.06
CA PRO A 122 1.31 -18.40 41.41
C PRO A 122 1.69 -18.40 42.91
N GLN A 123 1.39 -19.51 43.59
CA GLN A 123 1.65 -19.71 45.03
C GLN A 123 2.70 -20.79 45.29
N SER A 124 2.97 -21.66 44.32
CA SER A 124 3.96 -22.73 44.43
C SER A 124 5.07 -22.61 43.39
N ASP A 125 6.24 -23.25 43.64
CA ASP A 125 7.37 -23.23 42.70
C ASP A 125 7.01 -23.87 41.35
N GLY A 126 6.17 -24.90 41.34
CA GLY A 126 5.63 -25.51 40.11
C GLY A 126 4.79 -24.52 39.30
N GLU A 127 3.89 -23.79 39.95
CA GLU A 127 3.07 -22.76 39.32
C GLU A 127 3.91 -21.58 38.81
N LEU A 128 4.96 -21.19 39.55
CA LEU A 128 5.92 -20.18 39.11
C LEU A 128 6.63 -20.59 37.81
N THR A 129 6.99 -21.87 37.68
CA THR A 129 7.63 -22.39 36.47
C THR A 129 6.70 -22.35 35.27
N ILE A 130 5.44 -22.76 35.47
CA ILE A 130 4.39 -22.68 34.43
C ILE A 130 4.13 -21.22 34.05
N HIS A 131 4.04 -20.34 35.05
CA HIS A 131 3.81 -18.91 34.80
C HIS A 131 4.95 -18.27 34.00
N LYS A 132 6.21 -18.59 34.29
CA LYS A 132 7.35 -18.13 33.48
C LYS A 132 7.29 -18.62 32.03
N SER A 133 6.94 -19.89 31.84
CA SER A 133 6.77 -20.45 30.48
C SER A 133 5.64 -19.75 29.73
N TYR A 134 4.52 -19.51 30.38
CA TYR A 134 3.42 -18.74 29.83
C TYR A 134 3.81 -17.31 29.42
N GLN A 135 4.54 -16.59 30.30
CA GLN A 135 5.06 -15.27 29.98
C GLN A 135 6.02 -15.29 28.79
N GLY A 136 6.82 -16.37 28.66
CA GLY A 136 7.71 -16.56 27.50
C GLY A 136 6.95 -16.67 26.19
N VAL A 137 5.89 -17.48 26.16
CA VAL A 137 5.02 -17.63 24.97
C VAL A 137 4.32 -16.32 24.63
N TYR A 138 3.75 -15.65 25.63
CA TYR A 138 3.10 -14.35 25.43
C TYR A 138 4.08 -13.31 24.86
N LYS A 139 5.29 -13.19 25.43
CA LYS A 139 6.32 -12.30 24.92
C LYS A 139 6.67 -12.60 23.47
N GLN A 140 6.83 -13.86 23.12
CA GLN A 140 7.12 -14.28 21.74
C GLN A 140 6.00 -13.85 20.79
N LEU A 141 4.73 -14.03 21.17
CA LEU A 141 3.56 -13.59 20.39
C LEU A 141 3.58 -12.08 20.16
N VAL A 142 3.80 -11.28 21.22
CA VAL A 142 3.88 -9.82 21.13
C VAL A 142 5.06 -9.39 20.25
N ASP A 143 6.21 -10.05 20.35
CA ASP A 143 7.38 -9.75 19.51
C ASP A 143 7.12 -10.10 18.03
N CYS A 144 6.33 -11.14 17.75
CA CYS A 144 5.85 -11.43 16.38
C CYS A 144 4.95 -10.32 15.85
N LEU A 145 3.97 -9.88 16.63
CA LEU A 145 3.07 -8.78 16.26
C LEU A 145 3.83 -7.48 16.00
N LYS A 146 4.82 -7.16 16.84
CA LYS A 146 5.69 -5.98 16.63
C LYS A 146 6.44 -6.06 15.30
N ARG A 147 6.96 -7.24 14.91
CA ARG A 147 7.62 -7.40 13.60
C ARG A 147 6.67 -7.21 12.43
N LEU A 148 5.38 -7.46 12.61
CA LEU A 148 4.34 -7.17 11.62
C LEU A 148 3.92 -5.70 11.57
N GLY A 149 4.49 -4.87 12.47
CA GLY A 149 4.19 -3.44 12.56
C GLY A 149 3.04 -3.10 13.53
N VAL A 150 2.63 -4.05 14.37
CA VAL A 150 1.61 -3.81 15.41
C VAL A 150 2.25 -3.19 16.63
N SER A 151 1.69 -2.08 17.11
CA SER A 151 2.11 -1.41 18.35
C SER A 151 0.91 -1.15 19.26
N PRO A 152 1.04 -1.38 20.59
CA PRO A 152 -0.03 -1.11 21.52
C PRO A 152 -0.20 0.40 21.75
N MET A 153 -1.44 0.83 21.93
CA MET A 153 -1.77 2.13 22.50
C MET A 153 -1.46 2.12 23.98
N ARG A 154 -1.25 3.29 24.57
CA ARG A 154 -1.06 3.47 26.02
C ARG A 154 -1.82 4.72 26.43
N PRO A 155 -3.14 4.64 26.49
CA PRO A 155 -3.98 5.82 26.71
C PRO A 155 -4.07 6.26 28.18
N GLU A 156 -3.63 5.43 29.14
CA GLU A 156 -3.75 5.72 30.56
C GLU A 156 -3.06 7.04 30.93
N GLY A 157 -3.78 7.89 31.65
CA GLY A 157 -3.34 9.23 32.05
C GLY A 157 -3.36 10.27 30.93
N GLN A 158 -3.81 9.93 29.71
CA GLN A 158 -3.96 10.86 28.59
C GLN A 158 -5.39 11.37 28.49
N GLU A 159 -5.58 12.46 27.76
CA GLU A 159 -6.90 12.95 27.39
C GLU A 159 -7.60 11.98 26.43
N PHE A 160 -8.90 11.80 26.57
CA PHE A 160 -9.71 10.96 25.70
C PHE A 160 -9.77 11.54 24.29
N ASP A 161 -9.35 10.75 23.30
CA ASP A 161 -9.47 11.07 21.88
C ASP A 161 -10.46 10.09 21.21
N PRO A 162 -11.61 10.55 20.69
CA PRO A 162 -12.59 9.69 20.01
C PRO A 162 -12.04 8.95 18.76
N ASN A 163 -10.95 9.45 18.16
CA ASN A 163 -10.33 8.79 17.00
C ASN A 163 -9.48 7.56 17.40
N LEU A 164 -9.09 7.47 18.66
CA LEU A 164 -8.18 6.45 19.17
C LEU A 164 -8.84 5.55 20.23
N HIS A 165 -9.77 6.12 21.00
CA HIS A 165 -10.34 5.51 22.19
C HIS A 165 -11.85 5.36 22.08
N GLU A 166 -12.37 4.33 22.74
CA GLU A 166 -13.79 4.09 22.93
C GLU A 166 -14.08 4.10 24.44
N ALA A 167 -14.80 5.13 24.92
CA ALA A 167 -15.18 5.25 26.33
C ALA A 167 -16.37 4.32 26.62
N VAL A 168 -16.12 3.19 27.30
CA VAL A 168 -17.14 2.21 27.68
C VAL A 168 -17.64 2.40 29.12
N MET A 169 -16.85 3.05 29.97
CA MET A 169 -17.20 3.36 31.35
C MET A 169 -16.79 4.78 31.73
N ARG A 170 -17.59 5.39 32.60
CA ARG A 170 -17.27 6.66 33.25
C ARG A 170 -17.21 6.45 34.77
N GLU A 171 -16.16 6.95 35.40
CA GLU A 171 -15.96 6.85 36.84
C GLU A 171 -15.91 8.25 37.43
N PRO A 172 -16.82 8.59 38.37
CA PRO A 172 -16.79 9.87 39.06
C PRO A 172 -15.55 9.97 39.94
N THR A 173 -14.67 10.92 39.66
CA THR A 173 -13.43 11.12 40.44
C THR A 173 -13.04 12.58 40.47
N ASP A 174 -12.43 12.98 41.56
CA ASP A 174 -11.83 14.32 41.74
C ASP A 174 -10.31 14.27 41.59
N GLU A 175 -9.72 13.08 41.38
CA GLU A 175 -8.27 12.87 41.30
C GLU A 175 -7.69 13.25 39.93
N HIS A 176 -8.52 13.19 38.90
CA HIS A 176 -8.15 13.46 37.52
C HIS A 176 -9.12 14.44 36.85
N PRO A 177 -8.64 15.28 35.93
CA PRO A 177 -9.51 16.14 35.11
C PRO A 177 -10.56 15.31 34.37
N GLU A 178 -11.74 15.91 34.16
CA GLU A 178 -12.79 15.31 33.32
C GLU A 178 -12.24 14.93 31.93
N GLY A 179 -12.63 13.76 31.42
CA GLY A 179 -12.18 13.26 30.14
C GLY A 179 -10.81 12.59 30.15
N THR A 180 -10.14 12.50 31.30
CA THR A 180 -8.86 11.75 31.43
C THR A 180 -9.14 10.25 31.39
N VAL A 181 -8.34 9.50 30.62
CA VAL A 181 -8.38 8.03 30.60
C VAL A 181 -7.79 7.50 31.93
N LEU A 182 -8.62 6.83 32.73
CA LEU A 182 -8.22 6.26 34.02
C LEU A 182 -7.61 4.87 33.86
N GLU A 183 -8.20 4.04 33.00
CA GLU A 183 -7.85 2.63 32.85
C GLU A 183 -8.10 2.15 31.42
N GLU A 184 -7.20 1.34 30.88
CA GLU A 184 -7.37 0.63 29.62
C GLU A 184 -8.00 -0.74 29.89
N LEU A 185 -9.30 -0.89 29.60
CA LEU A 185 -10.05 -2.14 29.83
C LEU A 185 -9.75 -3.18 28.74
N VAL A 186 -9.68 -2.75 27.49
CA VAL A 186 -9.27 -3.57 26.34
C VAL A 186 -8.25 -2.77 25.54
N ARG A 187 -7.10 -3.38 25.34
CA ARG A 187 -5.97 -2.73 24.73
C ARG A 187 -6.20 -2.33 23.28
N GLY A 188 -5.94 -1.08 22.94
CA GLY A 188 -5.91 -0.57 21.57
C GLY A 188 -4.60 -0.87 20.86
N TYR A 189 -4.65 -0.96 19.53
CA TYR A 189 -3.48 -1.25 18.71
C TYR A 189 -3.44 -0.40 17.43
N TYR A 190 -2.22 -0.06 17.00
CA TYR A 190 -1.93 0.49 15.67
C TYR A 190 -1.32 -0.59 14.77
N LEU A 191 -1.50 -0.45 13.46
CA LEU A 191 -0.74 -1.14 12.43
C LEU A 191 -0.02 -0.09 11.58
N GLY A 192 1.28 0.07 11.80
CA GLY A 192 2.02 1.24 11.34
C GLY A 192 1.41 2.53 11.89
N ASP A 193 0.99 3.43 11.00
CA ASP A 193 0.37 4.71 11.35
C ASP A 193 -1.16 4.68 11.40
N ARG A 194 -1.78 3.52 11.17
CA ARG A 194 -3.24 3.38 11.13
C ARG A 194 -3.76 2.71 12.39
N VAL A 195 -4.91 3.18 12.88
CA VAL A 195 -5.63 2.50 13.97
C VAL A 195 -6.09 1.14 13.49
N LEU A 196 -5.65 0.10 14.19
CA LEU A 196 -6.09 -1.29 13.98
C LEU A 196 -7.36 -1.59 14.79
N ARG A 197 -7.32 -1.25 16.10
CA ARG A 197 -8.44 -1.36 17.04
C ARG A 197 -8.35 -0.23 18.06
N HIS A 198 -9.46 0.45 18.35
CA HIS A 198 -9.55 1.46 19.40
C HIS A 198 -9.31 0.83 20.78
N ALA A 199 -8.70 1.59 21.68
CA ALA A 199 -8.62 1.17 23.08
C ALA A 199 -9.96 1.39 23.77
N MET A 200 -10.51 0.35 24.41
CA MET A 200 -11.68 0.51 25.26
C MET A 200 -11.24 0.99 26.65
N VAL A 201 -11.70 2.17 27.00
CA VAL A 201 -11.19 2.87 28.19
C VAL A 201 -12.30 3.27 29.14
N LYS A 202 -11.89 3.43 30.41
CA LYS A 202 -12.64 4.09 31.47
C LYS A 202 -12.14 5.53 31.55
N VAL A 203 -13.07 6.50 31.56
CA VAL A 203 -12.74 7.93 31.62
C VAL A 203 -13.24 8.58 32.91
N ALA A 204 -12.53 9.60 33.36
CA ALA A 204 -12.93 10.42 34.50
C ALA A 204 -14.19 11.22 34.16
N ALA A 205 -15.16 11.22 35.07
CA ALA A 205 -16.36 12.05 35.03
C ALA A 205 -16.44 12.93 36.30
N PRO A 206 -17.06 14.11 36.25
CA PRO A 206 -17.30 14.90 37.43
C PRO A 206 -18.24 14.19 38.39
N LYS A 207 -18.01 14.35 39.69
CA LYS A 207 -18.81 13.70 40.74
C LYS A 207 -20.28 14.12 40.77
N GLU A 208 -20.60 15.25 40.17
CA GLU A 208 -21.95 15.83 40.14
C GLU A 208 -22.92 15.14 39.17
N ASP A 209 -22.43 14.34 38.24
CA ASP A 209 -23.24 13.70 37.17
C ASP A 209 -23.83 12.31 37.56
N MET A 210 -23.65 11.85 38.80
CA MET A 210 -24.34 10.64 39.24
C MET A 210 -25.78 10.90 39.67
N PRO A 211 -26.80 10.29 39.04
CA PRO A 211 -28.12 10.25 39.65
C PRO A 211 -28.02 9.59 40.99
N PRO A 212 -28.72 10.09 42.04
CA PRO A 212 -28.66 9.51 43.37
C PRO A 212 -29.01 8.02 43.26
N MET A 213 -28.12 7.15 43.76
CA MET A 213 -28.47 5.73 43.94
C MET A 213 -29.68 5.70 44.83
N GLU A 214 -30.85 5.27 44.29
CA GLU A 214 -31.99 4.93 45.10
C GLU A 214 -31.55 3.82 46.04
N GLU A 215 -31.31 4.15 47.32
CA GLU A 215 -31.23 3.19 48.41
C GLU A 215 -32.58 2.47 48.45
N ASN A 216 -32.58 1.31 47.86
CA ASN A 216 -33.74 0.39 47.95
C ASN A 216 -33.81 -0.06 49.40
N GLN A 217 -34.45 0.79 50.24
CA GLN A 217 -34.83 0.41 51.59
C GLN A 217 -35.82 -0.75 51.45
N SER A 218 -35.29 -1.94 51.60
CA SER A 218 -36.09 -3.17 51.84
C SER A 218 -36.82 -3.01 53.17
N ASN A 219 -37.96 -2.35 53.10
CA ASN A 219 -38.93 -2.33 54.20
C ASN A 219 -39.63 -3.70 54.22
N SER A 220 -39.14 -4.63 55.04
CA SER A 220 -39.87 -5.83 55.39
C SER A 220 -40.93 -5.46 56.46
N PRO A 221 -42.21 -5.62 56.18
CA PRO A 221 -43.21 -5.63 57.26
C PRO A 221 -43.24 -7.02 57.90
N MET A 222 -43.42 -7.04 59.21
CA MET A 222 -43.68 -8.20 60.11
C MET A 222 -44.74 -9.11 59.58
#